data_fd83d54f2ef53d26e4376a299f0e936b
#
_entry.id   fd83d54f2ef53d26e4376a299f0e936b
#
_cell.length_a   1.000
_cell.length_b   1.000
_cell.length_c   1.000
_cell.angle_alpha   90.00
_cell.angle_beta   90.00
_cell.angle_gamma   90.00
#
_symmetry.space_group_name_H-M   'P 1'
#
loop_
_entity.id
_entity.type
_entity.pdbx_description
1 polymer ?
#
loop_
_entity_poly.entity_id
_entity_poly.type
_entity_poly.pdbx_seq_one_letter_code
_entity_poly.pdbx_strand_id
1 'polypeptide(L)'
;MARMTAAEAAVHVLRKEGIDVAFGVPGAAINPFYAALRKIGGIDHVLARHVEGASHMAEGYTRTKAGNIGVCIGTSGPAGTDMITGLYSASADSIPILCITGQAPRSKLHKEDFQAVDIQAIAGPVTKWAITVLEPAQVPRAFQQAFQLMRSSRPGPVLIDLPIDVQMSEIEFDPDTY
;
A
#
# COMPACT_ATOMS: atom_id res chain seq x y z
N MET A 1 16.84 -17.53 4.08
CA MET A 1 16.20 -16.61 3.10
C MET A 1 15.46 -17.45 2.07
N ALA A 2 14.24 -17.11 1.74
CA ALA A 2 13.46 -17.75 0.67
C ALA A 2 13.37 -16.81 -0.54
N ARG A 3 13.31 -17.40 -1.73
CA ARG A 3 13.08 -16.64 -2.96
C ARG A 3 11.58 -16.48 -3.17
N MET A 4 11.13 -15.26 -3.32
CA MET A 4 9.71 -14.91 -3.49
C MET A 4 9.56 -13.59 -4.25
N THR A 5 8.36 -13.27 -4.72
CA THR A 5 8.13 -11.96 -5.35
C THR A 5 8.17 -10.84 -4.31
N ALA A 6 8.51 -9.62 -4.76
CA ALA A 6 8.50 -8.45 -3.87
C ALA A 6 7.09 -8.18 -3.28
N ALA A 7 6.03 -8.48 -4.04
CA ALA A 7 4.66 -8.42 -3.53
C ALA A 7 4.42 -9.44 -2.39
N GLU A 8 4.92 -10.67 -2.52
CA GLU A 8 4.81 -11.68 -1.45
C GLU A 8 5.57 -11.23 -0.19
N ALA A 9 6.77 -10.71 -0.35
CA ALA A 9 7.55 -10.18 0.77
C ALA A 9 6.81 -9.02 1.48
N ALA A 10 6.19 -8.11 0.74
CA ALA A 10 5.35 -7.06 1.31
C ALA A 10 4.18 -7.61 2.13
N VAL A 11 3.49 -8.65 1.64
CA VAL A 11 2.39 -9.30 2.38
C VAL A 11 2.90 -9.96 3.67
N HIS A 12 4.08 -10.57 3.66
CA HIS A 12 4.69 -11.07 4.89
C HIS A 12 4.95 -9.96 5.90
N VAL A 13 5.43 -8.80 5.46
CA VAL A 13 5.59 -7.62 6.31
C VAL A 13 4.25 -7.17 6.89
N LEU A 14 3.20 -7.01 6.08
CA LEU A 14 1.86 -6.66 6.56
C LEU A 14 1.39 -7.59 7.69
N ARG A 15 1.55 -8.90 7.51
CA ARG A 15 1.17 -9.88 8.54
C ARG A 15 1.97 -9.73 9.84
N LYS A 16 3.28 -9.54 9.73
CA LYS A 16 4.16 -9.33 10.90
C LYS A 16 3.81 -8.05 11.65
N GLU A 17 3.35 -7.02 10.94
CA GLU A 17 2.87 -5.77 11.52
C GLU A 17 1.46 -5.85 12.12
N GLY A 18 0.84 -7.03 12.07
CA GLY A 18 -0.46 -7.32 12.69
C GLY A 18 -1.66 -6.92 11.84
N ILE A 19 -1.48 -6.77 10.52
CA ILE A 19 -2.60 -6.52 9.61
C ILE A 19 -3.36 -7.82 9.38
N ASP A 20 -4.64 -7.79 9.64
CA ASP A 20 -5.59 -8.91 9.49
C ASP A 20 -6.70 -8.61 8.48
N VAL A 21 -6.92 -7.34 8.11
CA VAL A 21 -7.91 -6.93 7.12
C VAL A 21 -7.36 -5.83 6.21
N ALA A 22 -7.75 -5.88 4.94
CA ALA A 22 -7.48 -4.83 3.95
C ALA A 22 -8.75 -4.53 3.16
N PHE A 23 -8.91 -3.27 2.76
CA PHE A 23 -10.04 -2.78 1.98
C PHE A 23 -9.55 -2.36 0.59
N GLY A 24 -10.34 -2.55 -0.45
CA GLY A 24 -9.86 -2.09 -1.75
C GLY A 24 -10.67 -2.55 -2.93
N VAL A 25 -10.16 -2.18 -4.11
CA VAL A 25 -10.70 -2.59 -5.40
C VAL A 25 -9.56 -3.12 -6.27
N PRO A 26 -9.61 -4.39 -6.71
CA PRO A 26 -8.61 -4.95 -7.61
C PRO A 26 -8.56 -4.21 -8.96
N GLY A 27 -7.41 -4.24 -9.60
CA GLY A 27 -7.22 -3.70 -10.95
C GLY A 27 -5.89 -4.15 -11.54
N ALA A 28 -5.69 -3.92 -12.84
CA ALA A 28 -4.60 -4.52 -13.61
C ALA A 28 -3.21 -4.31 -12.97
N ALA A 29 -2.90 -3.09 -12.55
CA ALA A 29 -1.56 -2.76 -12.04
C ALA A 29 -1.32 -3.21 -10.58
N ILE A 30 -2.32 -3.74 -9.88
CA ILE A 30 -2.20 -4.23 -8.49
C ILE A 30 -2.53 -5.73 -8.37
N ASN A 31 -2.95 -6.37 -9.43
CA ASN A 31 -3.30 -7.79 -9.40
C ASN A 31 -2.18 -8.71 -8.89
N PRO A 32 -0.88 -8.48 -9.15
CA PRO A 32 0.17 -9.31 -8.56
C PRO A 32 0.17 -9.25 -7.03
N PHE A 33 -0.11 -8.08 -6.44
CA PHE A 33 -0.24 -7.92 -5.00
C PHE A 33 -1.46 -8.68 -4.44
N TYR A 34 -2.60 -8.63 -5.13
CA TYR A 34 -3.78 -9.42 -4.77
C TYR A 34 -3.53 -10.93 -4.89
N ALA A 35 -2.76 -11.36 -5.89
CA ALA A 35 -2.33 -12.76 -6.00
C ALA A 35 -1.46 -13.19 -4.81
N ALA A 36 -0.55 -12.31 -4.36
CA ALA A 36 0.28 -12.54 -3.18
C ALA A 36 -0.57 -12.61 -1.90
N LEU A 37 -1.54 -11.71 -1.70
CA LEU A 37 -2.48 -11.77 -0.57
C LEU A 37 -3.21 -13.12 -0.51
N ARG A 38 -3.72 -13.58 -1.66
CA ARG A 38 -4.42 -14.87 -1.74
C ARG A 38 -3.49 -16.06 -1.47
N LYS A 39 -2.27 -16.03 -2.01
CA LYS A 39 -1.28 -17.12 -1.87
C LYS A 39 -0.82 -17.30 -0.43
N ILE A 40 -0.49 -16.18 0.23
CA ILE A 40 0.05 -16.20 1.60
C ILE A 40 -1.08 -16.35 2.63
N GLY A 41 -2.23 -15.74 2.38
CA GLY A 41 -3.38 -15.75 3.28
C GLY A 41 -3.15 -14.98 4.60
N GLY A 42 -4.13 -15.05 5.48
CA GLY A 42 -4.06 -14.43 6.82
C GLY A 42 -4.35 -12.92 6.85
N ILE A 43 -4.77 -12.34 5.73
CA ILE A 43 -5.32 -10.99 5.63
C ILE A 43 -6.64 -11.10 4.86
N ASP A 44 -7.74 -10.79 5.53
CA ASP A 44 -9.06 -10.77 4.91
C ASP A 44 -9.20 -9.53 4.02
N HIS A 45 -9.69 -9.72 2.81
CA HIS A 45 -9.94 -8.62 1.89
C HIS A 45 -11.42 -8.28 1.80
N VAL A 46 -11.76 -7.04 2.10
CA VAL A 46 -13.11 -6.48 1.95
C VAL A 46 -13.19 -5.69 0.65
N LEU A 47 -13.95 -6.21 -0.31
CA LEU A 47 -14.16 -5.56 -1.59
C LEU A 47 -15.04 -4.31 -1.42
N ALA A 48 -14.49 -3.14 -1.73
CA ALA A 48 -15.24 -1.90 -1.77
C ALA A 48 -15.92 -1.69 -3.14
N ARG A 49 -16.91 -0.80 -3.17
CA ARG A 49 -17.59 -0.41 -4.42
C ARG A 49 -16.88 0.75 -5.12
N HIS A 50 -16.05 1.51 -4.38
CA HIS A 50 -15.24 2.62 -4.85
C HIS A 50 -13.97 2.72 -4.00
N VAL A 51 -12.86 3.16 -4.58
CA VAL A 51 -11.57 3.20 -3.86
C VAL A 51 -11.55 4.29 -2.80
N GLU A 52 -12.20 5.42 -3.04
CA GLU A 52 -12.42 6.45 -2.01
C GLU A 52 -13.09 5.85 -0.76
N GLY A 53 -14.19 5.10 -0.97
CA GLY A 53 -14.87 4.38 0.10
C GLY A 53 -13.94 3.40 0.83
N ALA A 54 -13.07 2.69 0.10
CA ALA A 54 -12.09 1.78 0.70
C ALA A 54 -11.10 2.53 1.62
N SER A 55 -10.63 3.73 1.24
CA SER A 55 -9.74 4.53 2.07
C SER A 55 -10.43 4.99 3.37
N HIS A 56 -11.71 5.37 3.30
CA HIS A 56 -12.50 5.68 4.49
C HIS A 56 -12.83 4.45 5.35
N MET A 57 -13.02 3.27 4.73
CA MET A 57 -13.16 2.01 5.48
C MET A 57 -11.89 1.71 6.27
N ALA A 58 -10.71 1.88 5.66
CA ALA A 58 -9.42 1.73 6.32
C ALA A 58 -9.27 2.71 7.50
N GLU A 59 -9.63 3.99 7.30
CA GLU A 59 -9.63 5.00 8.35
C GLU A 59 -10.58 4.62 9.50
N GLY A 60 -11.83 4.26 9.18
CA GLY A 60 -12.82 3.80 10.15
C GLY A 60 -12.33 2.61 10.94
N TYR A 61 -11.73 1.61 10.29
CA TYR A 61 -11.16 0.44 10.95
C TYR A 61 -10.06 0.83 11.95
N THR A 62 -9.16 1.73 11.57
CA THR A 62 -8.13 2.24 12.49
C THR A 62 -8.74 2.84 13.75
N ARG A 63 -9.85 3.55 13.63
CA ARG A 63 -10.55 4.20 14.75
C ARG A 63 -11.23 3.23 15.71
N THR A 64 -11.49 1.98 15.30
CA THR A 64 -12.26 1.03 16.12
C THR A 64 -11.50 0.51 17.34
N LYS A 65 -10.15 0.49 17.28
CA LYS A 65 -9.32 -0.04 18.38
C LYS A 65 -7.92 0.57 18.32
N ALA A 66 -7.40 0.96 19.48
CA ALA A 66 -6.03 1.44 19.62
C ALA A 66 -5.02 0.40 19.09
N GLY A 67 -4.10 0.84 18.25
CA GLY A 67 -3.08 0.00 17.61
C GLY A 67 -3.47 -0.57 16.25
N ASN A 68 -4.74 -0.54 15.86
CA ASN A 68 -5.14 -0.90 14.50
C ASN A 68 -4.51 0.06 13.49
N ILE A 69 -4.17 -0.49 12.31
CA ILE A 69 -3.81 0.28 11.12
C ILE A 69 -4.60 -0.30 9.96
N GLY A 70 -5.52 0.49 9.42
CA GLY A 70 -6.29 0.11 8.24
C GLY A 70 -5.44 0.19 6.97
N VAL A 71 -5.65 -0.76 6.08
CA VAL A 71 -4.96 -0.86 4.79
C VAL A 71 -5.95 -0.68 3.66
N CYS A 72 -5.66 0.25 2.74
CA CYS A 72 -6.42 0.46 1.51
C CYS A 72 -5.56 0.06 0.31
N ILE A 73 -6.11 -0.74 -0.60
CA ILE A 73 -5.40 -1.25 -1.78
C ILE A 73 -6.16 -0.89 -3.04
N GLY A 74 -5.48 -0.27 -4.00
CA GLY A 74 -6.06 0.06 -5.30
C GLY A 74 -5.06 -0.01 -6.45
N THR A 75 -5.57 0.07 -7.66
CA THR A 75 -4.74 0.05 -8.87
C THR A 75 -4.14 1.43 -9.17
N SER A 76 -3.53 1.59 -10.33
CA SER A 76 -2.93 2.84 -10.80
C SER A 76 -3.97 3.90 -11.24
N GLY A 77 -3.50 5.11 -11.45
CA GLY A 77 -4.29 6.20 -12.03
C GLY A 77 -5.45 6.64 -11.13
N PRO A 78 -6.70 6.59 -11.62
CA PRO A 78 -7.87 7.06 -10.87
C PRO A 78 -8.02 6.43 -9.48
N ALA A 79 -7.69 5.16 -9.32
CA ALA A 79 -7.75 4.51 -8.01
C ALA A 79 -6.82 5.17 -6.99
N GLY A 80 -5.61 5.55 -7.40
CA GLY A 80 -4.70 6.31 -6.54
C GLY A 80 -5.24 7.69 -6.19
N THR A 81 -5.74 8.43 -7.17
CA THR A 81 -6.28 9.78 -6.93
C THR A 81 -7.56 9.75 -6.08
N ASP A 82 -8.39 8.72 -6.21
CA ASP A 82 -9.57 8.53 -5.37
C ASP A 82 -9.22 8.34 -3.87
N MET A 83 -8.05 7.76 -3.56
CA MET A 83 -7.59 7.61 -2.18
C MET A 83 -7.24 8.93 -1.50
N ILE A 84 -6.97 10.00 -2.25
CA ILE A 84 -6.51 11.28 -1.70
C ILE A 84 -7.50 11.87 -0.70
N THR A 85 -8.80 11.74 -0.93
CA THR A 85 -9.83 12.20 0.00
C THR A 85 -9.70 11.52 1.37
N GLY A 86 -9.57 10.20 1.40
CA GLY A 86 -9.39 9.46 2.66
C GLY A 86 -8.03 9.70 3.30
N LEU A 87 -6.96 9.86 2.52
CA LEU A 87 -5.64 10.25 3.03
C LEU A 87 -5.67 11.63 3.69
N TYR A 88 -6.36 12.60 3.08
CA TYR A 88 -6.54 13.93 3.67
C TYR A 88 -7.32 13.86 4.99
N SER A 89 -8.44 13.15 5.02
CA SER A 89 -9.23 12.93 6.23
C SER A 89 -8.38 12.32 7.35
N ALA A 90 -7.69 11.24 7.05
CA ALA A 90 -6.81 10.56 8.00
C ALA A 90 -5.67 11.47 8.50
N SER A 91 -5.07 12.28 7.61
CA SER A 91 -4.02 13.23 7.97
C SER A 91 -4.51 14.32 8.91
N ALA A 92 -5.70 14.89 8.63
CA ALA A 92 -6.30 15.94 9.44
C ALA A 92 -6.54 15.47 10.89
N ASP A 93 -7.00 14.23 11.05
CA ASP A 93 -7.34 13.65 12.36
C ASP A 93 -6.21 12.81 12.98
N SER A 94 -5.02 12.78 12.36
CA SER A 94 -3.87 12.01 12.85
C SER A 94 -4.13 10.49 12.92
N ILE A 95 -4.85 9.96 11.95
CA ILE A 95 -5.19 8.54 11.85
C ILE A 95 -4.17 7.83 10.96
N PRO A 96 -3.43 6.84 11.46
CA PRO A 96 -2.52 6.05 10.63
C PRO A 96 -3.31 5.09 9.75
N ILE A 97 -3.17 5.23 8.44
CA ILE A 97 -3.63 4.27 7.44
C ILE A 97 -2.54 4.05 6.41
N LEU A 98 -2.45 2.85 5.87
CA LEU A 98 -1.56 2.51 4.76
C LEU A 98 -2.36 2.41 3.46
N CYS A 99 -2.08 3.28 2.52
CA CYS A 99 -2.58 3.14 1.15
C CYS A 99 -1.51 2.52 0.27
N ILE A 100 -1.90 1.50 -0.50
CA ILE A 100 -1.04 0.78 -1.44
C ILE A 100 -1.64 0.94 -2.83
N THR A 101 -0.88 1.52 -3.75
CA THR A 101 -1.28 1.64 -5.15
C THR A 101 -0.43 0.77 -6.05
N GLY A 102 -1.06 0.22 -7.08
CA GLY A 102 -0.33 -0.30 -8.23
C GLY A 102 0.07 0.81 -9.17
N GLN A 103 1.12 0.61 -9.95
CA GLN A 103 1.63 1.60 -10.89
C GLN A 103 1.99 0.95 -12.23
N ALA A 104 2.04 1.75 -13.28
CA ALA A 104 2.63 1.37 -14.57
C ALA A 104 4.06 0.82 -14.38
N PRO A 105 4.56 -0.03 -15.29
CA PRO A 105 5.93 -0.54 -15.14
C PRO A 105 6.95 0.61 -15.18
N ARG A 106 8.07 0.44 -14.50
CA ARG A 106 9.14 1.47 -14.38
C ARG A 106 9.54 2.12 -15.72
N SER A 107 9.53 1.34 -16.81
CA SER A 107 9.86 1.84 -18.14
C SER A 107 8.85 2.85 -18.70
N LYS A 108 7.71 2.99 -18.09
CA LYS A 108 6.59 3.85 -18.50
C LYS A 108 6.36 5.04 -17.56
N LEU A 109 7.04 5.08 -16.42
CA LEU A 109 6.94 6.19 -15.46
C LEU A 109 7.41 7.51 -16.11
N HIS A 110 6.79 8.61 -15.67
CA HIS A 110 7.07 9.96 -16.19
C HIS A 110 6.87 10.12 -17.72
N LYS A 111 6.06 9.24 -18.29
CA LYS A 111 5.61 9.29 -19.68
C LYS A 111 4.08 9.36 -19.68
N GLU A 112 3.51 9.94 -20.74
CA GLU A 112 2.06 9.96 -20.93
C GLU A 112 1.58 8.55 -21.33
N ASP A 113 1.61 7.63 -20.38
CA ASP A 113 1.12 6.27 -20.55
C ASP A 113 -0.17 6.04 -19.75
N PHE A 114 -0.91 5.01 -20.10
CA PHE A 114 -2.18 4.68 -19.49
C PHE A 114 -2.06 4.56 -17.97
N GLN A 115 -2.78 5.44 -17.26
CA GLN A 115 -2.84 5.47 -15.80
C GLN A 115 -1.48 5.62 -15.08
N ALA A 116 -0.43 6.11 -15.75
CA ALA A 116 0.88 6.37 -15.16
C ALA A 116 0.90 7.74 -14.45
N VAL A 117 0.06 7.90 -13.42
CA VAL A 117 -0.05 9.12 -12.63
C VAL A 117 1.08 9.19 -11.60
N ASP A 118 1.69 10.35 -11.42
CA ASP A 118 2.64 10.60 -10.32
C ASP A 118 1.87 10.73 -8.99
N ILE A 119 1.41 9.59 -8.50
CA ILE A 119 0.62 9.53 -7.27
C ILE A 119 1.45 9.88 -6.03
N GLN A 120 2.76 9.66 -6.07
CA GLN A 120 3.66 10.07 -4.99
C GLN A 120 3.63 11.60 -4.81
N ALA A 121 3.73 12.35 -5.90
CA ALA A 121 3.67 13.82 -5.84
C ALA A 121 2.30 14.32 -5.40
N ILE A 122 1.21 13.68 -5.87
CA ILE A 122 -0.16 14.07 -5.51
C ILE A 122 -0.45 13.79 -4.03
N ALA A 123 0.00 12.67 -3.50
CA ALA A 123 -0.25 12.25 -2.11
C ALA A 123 0.68 12.95 -1.09
N GLY A 124 1.80 13.50 -1.53
CA GLY A 124 2.79 14.13 -0.65
C GLY A 124 2.20 15.09 0.38
N PRO A 125 1.39 16.08 -0.02
CA PRO A 125 0.82 17.08 0.92
C PRO A 125 -0.16 16.50 1.96
N VAL A 126 -0.71 15.32 1.73
CA VAL A 126 -1.76 14.71 2.58
C VAL A 126 -1.29 13.44 3.29
N THR A 127 0.01 13.17 3.26
CA THR A 127 0.61 12.00 3.92
C THR A 127 1.83 12.36 4.73
N LYS A 128 2.20 11.53 5.68
CA LYS A 128 3.51 11.63 6.34
C LYS A 128 4.65 11.23 5.42
N TRP A 129 4.35 10.32 4.49
CA TRP A 129 5.29 9.83 3.52
C TRP A 129 4.55 9.19 2.35
N ALA A 130 4.99 9.52 1.16
CA ALA A 130 4.55 8.88 -0.07
C ALA A 130 5.79 8.46 -0.87
N ILE A 131 5.80 7.24 -1.40
CA ILE A 131 6.93 6.72 -2.15
C ILE A 131 6.48 5.80 -3.28
N THR A 132 7.09 5.97 -4.46
CA THR A 132 7.08 4.95 -5.52
C THR A 132 8.34 4.10 -5.37
N VAL A 133 8.19 2.82 -5.06
CA VAL A 133 9.32 1.92 -4.84
C VAL A 133 9.81 1.37 -6.16
N LEU A 134 11.00 1.78 -6.59
CA LEU A 134 11.57 1.41 -7.88
C LEU A 134 12.44 0.16 -7.85
N GLU A 135 13.00 -0.18 -6.68
CA GLU A 135 13.88 -1.34 -6.52
C GLU A 135 13.17 -2.46 -5.78
N PRO A 136 12.99 -3.65 -6.41
CA PRO A 136 12.24 -4.76 -5.80
C PRO A 136 12.75 -5.17 -4.41
N ALA A 137 14.06 -5.20 -4.21
CA ALA A 137 14.67 -5.57 -2.92
C ALA A 137 14.38 -4.58 -1.79
N GLN A 138 13.96 -3.35 -2.12
CA GLN A 138 13.60 -2.33 -1.14
C GLN A 138 12.13 -2.39 -0.70
N VAL A 139 11.30 -3.18 -1.38
CA VAL A 139 9.86 -3.25 -1.06
C VAL A 139 9.62 -3.65 0.40
N PRO A 140 10.19 -4.72 0.96
CA PRO A 140 9.95 -5.06 2.36
C PRO A 140 10.34 -3.92 3.31
N ARG A 141 11.50 -3.29 3.07
CA ARG A 141 11.99 -2.18 3.89
C ARG A 141 11.07 -0.94 3.80
N ALA A 142 10.52 -0.65 2.63
CA ALA A 142 9.57 0.45 2.47
C ALA A 142 8.31 0.23 3.32
N PHE A 143 7.80 -1.00 3.37
CA PHE A 143 6.67 -1.34 4.23
C PHE A 143 7.03 -1.21 5.72
N GLN A 144 8.17 -1.72 6.15
CA GLN A 144 8.67 -1.55 7.53
C GLN A 144 8.73 -0.07 7.93
N GLN A 145 9.36 0.74 7.08
CA GLN A 145 9.49 2.17 7.30
C GLN A 145 8.13 2.87 7.36
N ALA A 146 7.16 2.44 6.54
CA ALA A 146 5.80 2.96 6.57
C ALA A 146 5.16 2.78 7.95
N PHE A 147 5.21 1.56 8.52
CA PHE A 147 4.66 1.29 9.84
C PHE A 147 5.37 2.06 10.95
N GLN A 148 6.70 2.17 10.88
CA GLN A 148 7.46 3.00 11.81
C GLN A 148 7.03 4.46 11.75
N LEU A 149 6.89 5.02 10.55
CA LEU A 149 6.47 6.41 10.37
C LEU A 149 5.03 6.65 10.82
N MET A 150 4.11 5.74 10.49
CA MET A 150 2.70 5.85 10.89
C MET A 150 2.53 5.89 12.41
N ARG A 151 3.38 5.17 13.16
CA ARG A 151 3.34 5.07 14.63
C ARG A 151 4.20 6.11 15.35
N SER A 152 5.13 6.79 14.65
CA SER A 152 6.08 7.74 15.26
C SER A 152 5.50 9.15 15.33
N SER A 153 5.89 9.92 16.36
CA SER A 153 5.47 11.32 16.52
C SER A 153 3.94 11.47 16.39
N ARG A 154 3.46 12.52 15.69
CA ARG A 154 2.05 12.63 15.33
C ARG A 154 1.70 11.51 14.33
N PRO A 155 0.79 10.59 14.64
CA PRO A 155 0.36 9.56 13.70
C PRO A 155 -0.23 10.15 12.42
N GLY A 156 -0.22 9.39 11.35
CA GLY A 156 -0.81 9.84 10.09
C GLY A 156 -0.60 8.84 8.96
N PRO A 157 -1.23 9.08 7.82
CA PRO A 157 -1.26 8.15 6.70
C PRO A 157 0.06 8.09 5.93
N VAL A 158 0.27 6.95 5.27
CA VAL A 158 1.38 6.70 4.34
C VAL A 158 0.84 6.11 3.05
N LEU A 159 1.45 6.46 1.91
CA LEU A 159 1.17 5.85 0.62
C LEU A 159 2.43 5.15 0.08
N ILE A 160 2.29 3.89 -0.34
CA ILE A 160 3.30 3.13 -1.08
C ILE A 160 2.76 2.80 -2.46
N ASP A 161 3.47 3.25 -3.49
CA ASP A 161 3.15 3.02 -4.89
C ASP A 161 4.11 1.98 -5.47
N LEU A 162 3.57 0.94 -6.11
CA LEU A 162 4.31 -0.23 -6.54
C LEU A 162 4.17 -0.46 -8.05
N PRO A 163 5.20 -0.16 -8.87
CA PRO A 163 5.20 -0.53 -10.28
C PRO A 163 4.97 -2.03 -10.46
N ILE A 164 4.18 -2.41 -11.46
CA ILE A 164 3.76 -3.81 -11.66
C ILE A 164 4.95 -4.76 -11.86
N ASP A 165 5.99 -4.30 -12.55
CA ASP A 165 7.20 -5.08 -12.76
C ASP A 165 8.02 -5.25 -11.47
N VAL A 166 7.98 -4.27 -10.57
CA VAL A 166 8.57 -4.37 -9.23
C VAL A 166 7.82 -5.40 -8.39
N GLN A 167 6.48 -5.37 -8.38
CA GLN A 167 5.67 -6.34 -7.66
C GLN A 167 5.98 -7.78 -8.04
N MET A 168 6.21 -8.02 -9.35
CA MET A 168 6.44 -9.36 -9.92
C MET A 168 7.89 -9.83 -9.82
N SER A 169 8.83 -8.94 -9.55
CA SER A 169 10.26 -9.28 -9.47
C SER A 169 10.54 -10.18 -8.26
N GLU A 170 11.36 -11.19 -8.46
CA GLU A 170 11.81 -12.09 -7.39
C GLU A 170 12.95 -11.45 -6.59
N ILE A 171 12.87 -11.60 -5.28
CA ILE A 171 13.87 -11.15 -4.31
C ILE A 171 14.18 -12.26 -3.31
N GLU A 172 15.32 -12.17 -2.65
CA GLU A 172 15.61 -12.97 -1.46
C GLU A 172 15.09 -12.23 -0.23
N PHE A 173 14.19 -12.87 0.50
CA PHE A 173 13.62 -12.32 1.73
C PHE A 173 13.42 -13.42 2.76
N ASP A 174 13.63 -13.10 4.02
CA ASP A 174 13.42 -14.00 5.13
C ASP A 174 12.40 -13.42 6.10
N PRO A 175 11.15 -13.91 6.07
CA PRO A 175 10.10 -13.41 6.96
C PRO A 175 10.41 -13.60 8.46
N ASP A 176 11.28 -14.55 8.81
CA ASP A 176 11.57 -14.89 10.20
C ASP A 176 12.62 -13.96 10.82
N THR A 177 13.47 -13.34 10.00
CA THR A 177 14.49 -12.37 10.44
C THR A 177 14.04 -10.92 10.47
N TYR A 178 12.80 -10.70 10.20
CA TYR A 178 12.15 -9.39 10.20
C TYR A 178 11.91 -8.86 11.62
#